data_3a5e87bff744549f76bff879265c7a7f
#
_entry.id   3a5e87bff744549f76bff879265c7a7f
#
_cell.length_a   1.000
_cell.length_b   1.000
_cell.length_c   1.000
_cell.angle_alpha   90.00
_cell.angle_beta   90.00
_cell.angle_gamma   90.00
#
_symmetry.space_group_name_H-M   'P 1'
#
loop_
_entity.id
_entity.type
_entity.pdbx_description
1 polymer ?
#
loop_
_entity_poly.entity_id
_entity_poly.type
_entity_poly.pdbx_seq_one_letter_code
_entity_poly.pdbx_strand_id
1 'polypeptide(L)'
;RRQCKALCRKAGRAREAWRALKPGGVLIYSTCTFNRDEDEGALERMLGWAEDEAAQAGEVAVDASWGIVCGRVGAFRTFRFYPHRARGEGFFAAVVRKAFDAGGRCRTPKARRTVFASVDRAAAAELRRWVNSPERMCFATVADTRYGYYVAQAEAVKALAEALPVIYSGVAMGQLFKGRLRPDPALAFFCGLNRDAVPAAELDEEQTLRFLRRQEIGAGPFAEGINLVCARGRALGFAKRIGNRVNNMYPNSLRIIKQ
;
A
#
# COMPACT_ATOMS: atom_id res chain seq x y z
N ARG A 1 -34.97 -0.91 -3.37
CA ARG A 1 -34.38 0.38 -3.80
C ARG A 1 -32.97 0.63 -3.27
N ARG A 2 -32.64 0.31 -2.00
CA ARG A 2 -31.27 0.51 -1.44
C ARG A 2 -30.24 -0.47 -2.07
N GLN A 3 -30.59 -1.74 -2.26
CA GLN A 3 -29.73 -2.74 -2.93
C GLN A 3 -29.44 -2.37 -4.38
N CYS A 4 -30.45 -1.96 -5.17
CA CYS A 4 -30.23 -1.51 -6.55
C CYS A 4 -29.25 -0.33 -6.65
N LYS A 5 -29.33 0.65 -5.74
CA LYS A 5 -28.39 1.78 -5.71
C LYS A 5 -26.98 1.37 -5.35
N ALA A 6 -26.78 0.33 -4.49
CA ALA A 6 -25.48 -0.21 -4.14
C ALA A 6 -24.86 -0.96 -5.31
N LEU A 7 -25.62 -1.79 -6.01
CA LEU A 7 -25.23 -2.54 -7.20
C LEU A 7 -24.80 -1.62 -8.35
N CYS A 8 -25.60 -0.56 -8.62
CA CYS A 8 -25.25 0.44 -9.64
C CYS A 8 -23.95 1.19 -9.31
N ARG A 9 -23.69 1.48 -8.01
CA ARG A 9 -22.43 2.11 -7.59
C ARG A 9 -21.23 1.17 -7.73
N LYS A 10 -21.37 -0.12 -7.42
CA LYS A 10 -20.30 -1.12 -7.59
C LYS A 10 -19.94 -1.28 -9.07
N ALA A 11 -20.94 -1.42 -9.94
CA ALA A 11 -20.73 -1.51 -11.39
C ALA A 11 -20.08 -0.25 -11.97
N GLY A 12 -20.49 0.94 -11.53
CA GLY A 12 -19.89 2.21 -11.92
C GLY A 12 -18.41 2.29 -11.56
N ARG A 13 -18.03 1.89 -10.33
CA ARG A 13 -16.63 1.86 -9.88
C ARG A 13 -15.80 0.87 -10.70
N ALA A 14 -16.32 -0.30 -10.99
CA ALA A 14 -15.65 -1.30 -11.80
C ALA A 14 -15.40 -0.79 -13.23
N ARG A 15 -16.37 -0.06 -13.80
CA ARG A 15 -16.22 0.57 -15.13
C ARG A 15 -15.10 1.62 -15.14
N GLU A 16 -15.05 2.48 -14.14
CA GLU A 16 -13.97 3.47 -14.03
C GLU A 16 -12.59 2.81 -13.82
N ALA A 17 -12.52 1.74 -13.00
CA ALA A 17 -11.31 0.96 -12.83
C ALA A 17 -10.85 0.31 -14.16
N TRP A 18 -11.81 -0.26 -14.93
CA TRP A 18 -11.53 -0.83 -16.26
C TRP A 18 -10.98 0.21 -17.23
N ARG A 19 -11.58 1.40 -17.26
CA ARG A 19 -11.09 2.51 -18.12
C ARG A 19 -9.68 2.98 -17.76
N ALA A 20 -9.35 2.97 -16.46
CA ALA A 20 -8.02 3.32 -15.98
C ALA A 20 -6.99 2.21 -16.19
N LEU A 21 -7.43 0.99 -16.50
CA LEU A 21 -6.55 -0.17 -16.67
C LEU A 21 -5.78 -0.06 -17.98
N LYS A 22 -4.48 -0.26 -17.91
CA LYS A 22 -3.62 -0.31 -19.11
C LYS A 22 -3.96 -1.54 -19.98
N PRO A 23 -3.69 -1.51 -21.29
CA PRO A 23 -3.70 -2.70 -22.13
C PRO A 23 -2.86 -3.83 -21.49
N GLY A 24 -3.35 -5.05 -21.50
CA GLY A 24 -2.75 -6.19 -20.80
C GLY A 24 -2.90 -6.20 -19.28
N GLY A 25 -3.48 -5.16 -18.68
CA GLY A 25 -3.74 -5.08 -17.26
C GLY A 25 -4.80 -6.08 -16.79
N VAL A 26 -4.82 -6.37 -15.50
CA VAL A 26 -5.73 -7.33 -14.86
C VAL A 26 -6.69 -6.60 -13.92
N LEU A 27 -7.98 -6.85 -14.07
CA LEU A 27 -9.01 -6.46 -13.12
C LEU A 27 -9.38 -7.65 -12.25
N ILE A 28 -9.34 -7.46 -10.93
CA ILE A 28 -9.84 -8.41 -9.95
C ILE A 28 -11.06 -7.79 -9.29
N TYR A 29 -12.21 -8.46 -9.42
CA TYR A 29 -13.45 -8.11 -8.74
C TYR A 29 -13.68 -9.11 -7.61
N SER A 30 -14.06 -8.64 -6.44
CA SER A 30 -14.31 -9.53 -5.31
C SER A 30 -15.44 -9.04 -4.40
N THR A 31 -16.12 -9.99 -3.75
CA THR A 31 -17.14 -9.75 -2.74
C THR A 31 -17.04 -10.78 -1.62
N CYS A 32 -17.60 -10.44 -0.45
CA CYS A 32 -17.74 -11.35 0.68
C CYS A 32 -19.20 -11.85 0.82
N THR A 33 -20.00 -11.80 -0.23
CA THR A 33 -21.40 -12.25 -0.26
C THR A 33 -21.56 -13.52 -1.09
N PHE A 34 -22.65 -14.23 -0.87
CA PHE A 34 -23.11 -15.33 -1.72
C PHE A 34 -24.27 -14.92 -2.63
N ASN A 35 -24.57 -13.62 -2.69
CA ASN A 35 -25.67 -13.09 -3.49
C ASN A 35 -25.26 -13.06 -4.97
N ARG A 36 -25.96 -13.85 -5.78
CA ARG A 36 -25.73 -13.93 -7.22
C ARG A 36 -25.80 -12.57 -7.93
N ASP A 37 -26.69 -11.66 -7.49
CA ASP A 37 -26.79 -10.33 -8.10
C ASP A 37 -25.53 -9.48 -7.89
N GLU A 38 -24.83 -9.69 -6.77
CA GLU A 38 -23.56 -9.02 -6.45
C GLU A 38 -22.35 -9.75 -7.05
N ASP A 39 -22.44 -11.03 -7.30
CA ASP A 39 -21.40 -11.89 -7.84
C ASP A 39 -21.51 -11.97 -9.37
N GLU A 40 -22.11 -13.04 -9.91
CA GLU A 40 -22.22 -13.26 -11.35
C GLU A 40 -23.02 -12.17 -12.06
N GLY A 41 -24.12 -11.71 -11.47
CA GLY A 41 -24.95 -10.65 -12.04
C GLY A 41 -24.21 -9.30 -12.14
N ALA A 42 -23.24 -9.02 -11.24
CA ALA A 42 -22.35 -7.88 -11.41
C ALA A 42 -21.40 -8.06 -12.59
N LEU A 43 -20.86 -9.27 -12.80
CA LEU A 43 -20.00 -9.58 -13.94
C LEU A 43 -20.76 -9.52 -15.27
N GLU A 44 -21.99 -10.03 -15.32
CA GLU A 44 -22.86 -9.94 -16.50
C GLU A 44 -23.07 -8.48 -16.93
N ARG A 45 -23.29 -7.58 -15.98
CA ARG A 45 -23.36 -6.14 -16.25
C ARG A 45 -22.04 -5.53 -16.71
N MET A 46 -20.90 -6.09 -16.27
CA MET A 46 -19.58 -5.65 -16.70
C MET A 46 -19.23 -6.14 -18.11
N LEU A 47 -19.71 -7.29 -18.53
CA LEU A 47 -19.47 -7.86 -19.87
C LEU A 47 -19.91 -6.90 -20.97
N GLY A 48 -21.07 -6.25 -20.84
CA GLY A 48 -21.59 -5.33 -21.85
C GLY A 48 -20.67 -4.17 -22.23
N TRP A 49 -19.68 -3.83 -21.39
CA TRP A 49 -18.66 -2.82 -21.72
C TRP A 49 -17.24 -3.38 -21.79
N ALA A 50 -16.98 -4.58 -21.26
CA ALA A 50 -15.67 -5.22 -21.32
C ALA A 50 -15.45 -6.00 -22.65
N GLU A 51 -16.50 -6.55 -23.23
CA GLU A 51 -16.44 -7.28 -24.51
C GLU A 51 -16.07 -6.37 -25.68
N ASP A 52 -16.54 -5.11 -25.66
CA ASP A 52 -16.18 -4.11 -26.66
C ASP A 52 -14.65 -3.80 -26.69
N GLU A 53 -13.93 -4.11 -25.61
CA GLU A 53 -12.49 -3.87 -25.45
C GLU A 53 -11.68 -5.20 -25.47
N ALA A 54 -12.20 -6.24 -26.09
CA ALA A 54 -11.55 -7.55 -26.30
C ALA A 54 -10.96 -8.15 -25.00
N ALA A 55 -11.78 -8.23 -23.95
CA ALA A 55 -11.39 -8.82 -22.68
C ALA A 55 -11.02 -10.30 -22.82
N GLN A 56 -10.00 -10.72 -22.12
CA GLN A 56 -9.52 -12.11 -22.08
C GLN A 56 -9.64 -12.69 -20.68
N ALA A 57 -9.89 -14.00 -20.60
CA ALA A 57 -9.86 -14.68 -19.30
C ALA A 57 -8.46 -14.61 -18.68
N GLY A 58 -8.41 -14.14 -17.44
CA GLY A 58 -7.17 -14.20 -16.65
C GLY A 58 -6.86 -15.68 -16.31
N GLU A 59 -5.66 -16.15 -16.65
CA GLU A 59 -5.20 -17.46 -16.22
C GLU A 59 -4.74 -17.39 -14.76
N VAL A 60 -5.39 -18.20 -13.91
CA VAL A 60 -5.01 -18.40 -12.51
C VAL A 60 -5.02 -19.89 -12.22
N ALA A 61 -3.87 -20.44 -11.90
CA ALA A 61 -3.76 -21.82 -11.47
C ALA A 61 -4.34 -21.96 -10.06
N VAL A 62 -5.23 -22.94 -9.87
CA VAL A 62 -5.87 -23.28 -8.61
C VAL A 62 -5.68 -24.77 -8.37
N ASP A 63 -5.08 -25.11 -7.24
CA ASP A 63 -4.95 -26.49 -6.82
C ASP A 63 -6.32 -27.04 -6.38
N ALA A 64 -6.69 -28.23 -6.88
CA ALA A 64 -7.96 -28.86 -6.56
C ALA A 64 -8.14 -29.14 -5.05
N SER A 65 -7.05 -29.31 -4.32
CA SER A 65 -7.04 -29.55 -2.87
C SER A 65 -7.48 -28.33 -2.05
N TRP A 66 -7.45 -27.11 -2.63
CA TRP A 66 -7.86 -25.89 -1.92
C TRP A 66 -9.38 -25.77 -1.74
N GLY A 67 -10.17 -26.64 -2.36
CA GLY A 67 -11.63 -26.64 -2.21
C GLY A 67 -12.33 -25.45 -2.89
N ILE A 68 -11.62 -24.69 -3.74
CA ILE A 68 -12.15 -23.53 -4.45
C ILE A 68 -13.01 -24.00 -5.63
N VAL A 69 -14.21 -23.48 -5.77
CA VAL A 69 -15.08 -23.74 -6.92
C VAL A 69 -14.77 -22.73 -8.01
N CYS A 70 -14.20 -23.23 -9.10
CA CYS A 70 -13.89 -22.42 -10.28
C CYS A 70 -15.05 -22.42 -11.27
N GLY A 71 -15.26 -21.26 -11.92
CA GLY A 71 -16.28 -21.08 -12.94
C GLY A 71 -15.90 -19.99 -13.94
N ARG A 72 -16.88 -19.60 -14.76
CA ARG A 72 -16.68 -18.54 -15.75
C ARG A 72 -17.99 -17.78 -16.00
N VAL A 73 -17.87 -16.48 -16.21
CA VAL A 73 -18.94 -15.60 -16.69
C VAL A 73 -18.35 -14.76 -17.83
N GLY A 74 -18.66 -15.12 -19.10
CA GLY A 74 -18.03 -14.51 -20.27
C GLY A 74 -16.49 -14.57 -20.21
N ALA A 75 -15.84 -13.43 -20.31
CA ALA A 75 -14.39 -13.29 -20.20
C ALA A 75 -13.87 -13.38 -18.76
N PHE A 76 -14.73 -13.34 -17.74
CA PHE A 76 -14.31 -13.44 -16.35
C PHE A 76 -14.09 -14.88 -15.92
N ARG A 77 -12.94 -15.22 -15.37
CA ARG A 77 -12.72 -16.43 -14.61
C ARG A 77 -13.14 -16.20 -13.18
N THR A 78 -13.97 -17.08 -12.60
CA THR A 78 -14.56 -16.91 -11.26
C THR A 78 -14.06 -17.95 -10.29
N PHE A 79 -13.97 -17.57 -9.02
CA PHE A 79 -13.51 -18.37 -7.91
C PHE A 79 -14.45 -18.16 -6.73
N ARG A 80 -15.04 -19.25 -6.22
CA ARG A 80 -15.97 -19.19 -5.10
C ARG A 80 -15.43 -20.04 -3.96
N PHE A 81 -15.30 -19.39 -2.81
CA PHE A 81 -14.80 -19.97 -1.59
C PHE A 81 -15.97 -20.22 -0.64
N TYR A 82 -16.39 -21.46 -0.53
CA TYR A 82 -17.46 -21.85 0.38
C TYR A 82 -16.88 -22.27 1.74
N PRO A 83 -17.44 -21.81 2.90
CA PRO A 83 -16.91 -22.15 4.23
C PRO A 83 -16.83 -23.65 4.54
N HIS A 84 -17.71 -24.46 3.92
CA HIS A 84 -17.71 -25.92 4.09
C HIS A 84 -16.66 -26.64 3.23
N ARG A 85 -15.97 -25.94 2.33
CA ARG A 85 -14.94 -26.49 1.43
C ARG A 85 -13.57 -25.86 1.60
N ALA A 86 -13.53 -24.57 1.88
CA ALA A 86 -12.31 -23.80 2.09
C ALA A 86 -12.41 -23.06 3.43
N ARG A 87 -11.33 -23.08 4.21
CA ARG A 87 -11.30 -22.40 5.51
C ARG A 87 -11.48 -20.90 5.34
N GLY A 88 -12.51 -20.31 5.93
CA GLY A 88 -12.81 -18.89 5.87
C GLY A 88 -14.29 -18.58 6.01
N GLU A 89 -14.67 -17.32 5.92
CA GLU A 89 -16.06 -16.84 6.06
C GLU A 89 -16.84 -16.88 4.75
N GLY A 90 -16.18 -17.23 3.66
CA GLY A 90 -16.73 -17.20 2.31
C GLY A 90 -16.28 -15.99 1.51
N PHE A 91 -16.07 -16.19 0.22
CA PHE A 91 -15.55 -15.17 -0.66
C PHE A 91 -15.87 -15.48 -2.12
N PHE A 92 -16.05 -14.46 -2.91
CA PHE A 92 -16.15 -14.56 -4.36
C PHE A 92 -15.09 -13.68 -5.00
N ALA A 93 -14.39 -14.19 -5.99
CA ALA A 93 -13.44 -13.43 -6.79
C ALA A 93 -13.66 -13.71 -8.28
N ALA A 94 -13.43 -12.72 -9.11
CA ALA A 94 -13.42 -12.83 -10.55
C ALA A 94 -12.24 -12.09 -11.15
N VAL A 95 -11.61 -12.67 -12.16
CA VAL A 95 -10.41 -12.15 -12.80
C VAL A 95 -10.65 -12.02 -14.29
N VAL A 96 -10.30 -10.86 -14.85
CA VAL A 96 -10.32 -10.59 -16.28
C VAL A 96 -9.09 -9.76 -16.66
N ARG A 97 -8.54 -10.01 -17.84
CA ARG A 97 -7.43 -9.27 -18.41
C ARG A 97 -7.94 -8.39 -19.56
N LYS A 98 -7.56 -7.13 -19.56
CA LYS A 98 -7.77 -6.24 -20.69
C LYS A 98 -6.85 -6.68 -21.84
N ALA A 99 -7.35 -6.71 -23.08
CA ALA A 99 -6.54 -7.09 -24.22
C ALA A 99 -5.31 -6.18 -24.37
N PHE A 100 -4.29 -6.73 -25.00
CA PHE A 100 -3.12 -5.96 -25.40
C PHE A 100 -3.49 -5.13 -26.63
N ASP A 101 -3.57 -3.81 -26.47
CA ASP A 101 -3.66 -2.89 -27.59
C ASP A 101 -2.25 -2.42 -27.97
N ALA A 102 -1.84 -2.70 -29.19
CA ALA A 102 -0.49 -2.35 -29.70
C ALA A 102 -0.28 -0.84 -29.96
N GLY A 103 -1.30 0.03 -29.75
CA GLY A 103 -1.27 1.41 -30.24
C GLY A 103 -1.63 2.54 -29.29
N GLY A 104 -2.06 2.27 -28.05
CA GLY A 104 -2.51 3.30 -27.14
C GLY A 104 -1.39 4.15 -26.55
N ARG A 105 -1.15 5.36 -27.10
CA ARG A 105 -0.31 6.36 -26.43
C ARG A 105 -0.98 6.85 -25.15
N CYS A 106 -0.44 6.49 -24.00
CA CYS A 106 -0.85 7.07 -22.73
C CYS A 106 -0.53 8.58 -22.75
N ARG A 107 -1.57 9.43 -22.72
CA ARG A 107 -1.38 10.89 -22.62
C ARG A 107 -1.03 11.22 -21.18
N THR A 108 0.14 11.82 -20.97
CA THR A 108 0.49 12.37 -19.66
C THR A 108 -0.51 13.46 -19.29
N PRO A 109 -1.13 13.41 -18.10
CA PRO A 109 -2.02 14.46 -17.65
C PRO A 109 -1.29 15.81 -17.55
N LYS A 110 -1.97 16.90 -17.86
CA LYS A 110 -1.39 18.23 -17.68
C LYS A 110 -1.28 18.55 -16.20
N ALA A 111 -0.12 19.02 -15.78
CA ALA A 111 0.11 19.51 -14.41
C ALA A 111 -0.89 20.63 -14.08
N ARG A 112 -1.56 20.52 -12.94
CA ARG A 112 -2.50 21.52 -12.41
C ARG A 112 -1.89 22.32 -11.26
N ARG A 113 -0.89 21.74 -10.58
CA ARG A 113 -0.21 22.31 -9.41
C ARG A 113 1.16 21.67 -9.26
N THR A 114 2.10 22.39 -8.66
CA THR A 114 3.36 21.83 -8.21
C THR A 114 3.21 21.35 -6.78
N VAL A 115 3.41 20.06 -6.55
CA VAL A 115 3.25 19.42 -5.22
C VAL A 115 4.61 19.12 -4.61
N PHE A 116 5.60 18.73 -5.44
CA PHE A 116 6.92 18.32 -5.00
C PHE A 116 7.92 19.48 -5.08
N ALA A 117 8.49 19.85 -3.94
CA ALA A 117 9.67 20.69 -3.90
C ALA A 117 10.94 19.83 -3.93
N SER A 118 11.97 20.33 -4.55
CA SER A 118 13.29 19.68 -4.56
C SER A 118 13.89 19.60 -3.17
N VAL A 119 14.69 18.58 -2.94
CA VAL A 119 15.47 18.40 -1.71
C VAL A 119 16.90 18.90 -2.00
N ASP A 120 17.44 19.75 -1.12
CA ASP A 120 18.82 20.21 -1.24
C ASP A 120 19.84 19.07 -1.05
N ARG A 121 21.11 19.34 -1.40
CA ARG A 121 22.17 18.32 -1.37
C ARG A 121 22.42 17.74 0.02
N ALA A 122 22.36 18.58 1.06
CA ALA A 122 22.62 18.16 2.43
C ALA A 122 21.48 17.27 2.95
N ALA A 123 20.24 17.69 2.72
CA ALA A 123 19.06 16.88 3.03
C ALA A 123 19.05 15.56 2.27
N ALA A 124 19.36 15.56 0.97
CA ALA A 124 19.45 14.34 0.18
C ALA A 124 20.52 13.37 0.72
N ALA A 125 21.66 13.88 1.17
CA ALA A 125 22.71 13.06 1.78
C ALA A 125 22.23 12.40 3.08
N GLU A 126 21.52 13.13 3.94
CA GLU A 126 20.93 12.55 5.15
C GLU A 126 19.89 11.49 4.82
N LEU A 127 18.98 11.73 3.86
CA LEU A 127 17.94 10.79 3.48
C LEU A 127 18.51 9.50 2.87
N ARG A 128 19.57 9.58 2.07
CA ARG A 128 20.26 8.44 1.47
C ARG A 128 20.80 7.45 2.49
N ARG A 129 21.21 7.91 3.67
CA ARG A 129 21.69 7.03 4.74
C ARG A 129 20.63 6.05 5.24
N TRP A 130 19.35 6.39 5.07
CA TRP A 130 18.22 5.63 5.58
C TRP A 130 17.67 4.58 4.62
N VAL A 131 18.27 4.43 3.45
CA VAL A 131 17.79 3.47 2.43
C VAL A 131 18.93 2.58 1.91
N ASN A 132 18.63 1.31 1.64
CA ASN A 132 19.62 0.33 1.20
C ASN A 132 20.16 0.56 -0.21
N SER A 133 19.35 1.17 -1.10
CA SER A 133 19.72 1.40 -2.51
C SER A 133 19.48 2.86 -2.87
N PRO A 134 20.28 3.78 -2.34
CA PRO A 134 20.05 5.21 -2.50
C PRO A 134 20.13 5.70 -3.95
N GLU A 135 20.84 4.99 -4.82
CA GLU A 135 20.93 5.24 -6.27
C GLU A 135 19.61 4.98 -6.99
N ARG A 136 18.76 4.13 -6.44
CA ARG A 136 17.44 3.79 -7.00
C ARG A 136 16.32 4.69 -6.46
N MET A 137 16.65 5.58 -5.54
CA MET A 137 15.69 6.45 -4.86
C MET A 137 15.90 7.91 -5.26
N CYS A 138 14.80 8.62 -5.44
CA CYS A 138 14.75 10.07 -5.48
C CYS A 138 13.90 10.58 -4.31
N PHE A 139 14.16 11.81 -3.91
CA PHE A 139 13.53 12.42 -2.74
C PHE A 139 12.86 13.73 -3.12
N ALA A 140 11.73 14.00 -2.50
CA ALA A 140 10.98 15.24 -2.65
C ALA A 140 10.42 15.70 -1.31
N THR A 141 10.08 16.98 -1.23
CA THR A 141 9.41 17.57 -0.09
C THR A 141 7.96 17.88 -0.44
N VAL A 142 7.05 17.45 0.42
CA VAL A 142 5.63 17.83 0.36
C VAL A 142 5.28 18.43 1.73
N ALA A 143 4.95 19.70 1.77
CA ALA A 143 4.88 20.49 3.01
C ALA A 143 6.19 20.35 3.80
N ASP A 144 6.16 19.88 5.05
CA ASP A 144 7.34 19.69 5.90
C ASP A 144 7.92 18.28 5.87
N THR A 145 7.26 17.34 5.16
CA THR A 145 7.65 15.93 5.13
C THR A 145 8.46 15.61 3.88
N ARG A 146 9.55 14.86 4.07
CA ARG A 146 10.39 14.31 3.00
C ARG A 146 9.83 12.95 2.61
N TYR A 147 9.73 12.72 1.30
CA TYR A 147 9.25 11.48 0.71
C TYR A 147 10.32 10.85 -0.16
N GLY A 148 10.38 9.53 -0.13
CA GLY A 148 11.22 8.74 -1.03
C GLY A 148 10.39 8.02 -2.08
N TYR A 149 10.89 7.98 -3.32
CA TYR A 149 10.28 7.31 -4.47
C TYR A 149 11.33 6.52 -5.21
N TYR A 150 10.96 5.41 -5.81
CA TYR A 150 11.84 4.75 -6.75
C TYR A 150 11.99 5.61 -8.02
N VAL A 151 13.22 5.80 -8.49
CA VAL A 151 13.54 6.59 -9.70
C VAL A 151 12.68 6.15 -10.90
N ALA A 152 12.49 4.84 -11.08
CA ALA A 152 11.68 4.29 -12.16
C ALA A 152 10.20 4.75 -12.14
N GLN A 153 9.70 5.23 -11.01
CA GLN A 153 8.30 5.64 -10.84
C GLN A 153 8.15 7.16 -10.61
N ALA A 154 9.24 7.88 -10.42
CA ALA A 154 9.23 9.26 -9.97
C ALA A 154 8.43 10.20 -10.88
N GLU A 155 8.63 10.11 -12.20
CA GLU A 155 7.91 10.95 -13.16
C GLU A 155 6.42 10.63 -13.20
N ALA A 156 6.03 9.36 -13.12
CA ALA A 156 4.62 8.97 -13.07
C ALA A 156 3.95 9.45 -11.79
N VAL A 157 4.62 9.28 -10.64
CA VAL A 157 4.14 9.75 -9.34
C VAL A 157 3.98 11.27 -9.33
N LYS A 158 4.96 11.99 -9.86
CA LYS A 158 4.92 13.44 -9.98
C LYS A 158 3.74 13.89 -10.85
N ALA A 159 3.61 13.34 -12.05
CA ALA A 159 2.51 13.68 -12.97
C ALA A 159 1.13 13.42 -12.35
N LEU A 160 0.97 12.30 -11.64
CA LEU A 160 -0.28 11.97 -10.94
C LEU A 160 -0.57 12.94 -9.78
N ALA A 161 0.43 13.26 -8.95
CA ALA A 161 0.26 14.16 -7.83
C ALA A 161 -0.04 15.61 -8.25
N GLU A 162 0.50 16.02 -9.41
CA GLU A 162 0.23 17.34 -9.98
C GLU A 162 -1.15 17.42 -10.66
N ALA A 163 -1.71 16.30 -11.11
CA ALA A 163 -3.00 16.23 -11.80
C ALA A 163 -4.17 15.87 -10.86
N LEU A 164 -3.93 15.09 -9.82
CA LEU A 164 -4.94 14.50 -8.95
C LEU A 164 -4.70 14.85 -7.47
N PRO A 165 -5.74 14.83 -6.63
CA PRO A 165 -5.59 14.92 -5.18
C PRO A 165 -5.07 13.57 -4.62
N VAL A 166 -3.75 13.34 -4.67
CA VAL A 166 -3.11 12.14 -4.13
C VAL A 166 -3.06 12.24 -2.60
N ILE A 167 -3.59 11.24 -1.91
CA ILE A 167 -3.62 11.17 -0.44
C ILE A 167 -2.30 10.60 0.09
N TYR A 168 -1.74 9.59 -0.58
CA TYR A 168 -0.52 8.92 -0.17
C TYR A 168 0.25 8.42 -1.39
N SER A 169 1.58 8.60 -1.42
CA SER A 169 2.44 7.99 -2.43
C SER A 169 3.89 7.97 -1.96
N GLY A 170 4.68 6.98 -2.44
CA GLY A 170 6.04 6.78 -2.00
C GLY A 170 6.14 6.36 -0.53
N VAL A 171 7.29 6.60 0.10
CA VAL A 171 7.51 6.40 1.53
C VAL A 171 7.71 7.73 2.23
N ALA A 172 6.92 8.01 3.26
CA ALA A 172 7.17 9.13 4.15
C ALA A 172 8.45 8.85 4.93
N MET A 173 9.52 9.61 4.63
CA MET A 173 10.80 9.49 5.32
C MET A 173 10.76 10.17 6.68
N GLY A 174 10.10 11.32 6.77
CA GLY A 174 10.01 12.13 7.97
C GLY A 174 10.37 13.59 7.74
N GLN A 175 10.68 14.28 8.82
CA GLN A 175 11.04 15.71 8.82
C GLN A 175 12.51 15.89 9.19
N LEU A 176 13.14 16.90 8.60
CA LEU A 176 14.51 17.26 8.98
C LEU A 176 14.49 18.29 10.11
N PHE A 177 15.18 17.97 11.18
CA PHE A 177 15.41 18.88 12.30
C PHE A 177 16.92 19.09 12.50
N LYS A 178 17.41 20.31 12.36
CA LYS A 178 18.86 20.64 12.43
C LYS A 178 19.71 19.70 11.54
N GLY A 179 19.25 19.43 10.30
CA GLY A 179 19.96 18.59 9.33
C GLY A 179 19.91 17.08 9.61
N ARG A 180 19.20 16.63 10.64
CA ARG A 180 19.02 15.21 10.98
C ARG A 180 17.59 14.78 10.74
N LEU A 181 17.40 13.58 10.22
CA LEU A 181 16.07 13.03 9.98
C LEU A 181 15.41 12.62 11.32
N ARG A 182 14.24 13.19 11.57
CA ARG A 182 13.27 12.64 12.50
C ARG A 182 12.35 11.71 11.70
N PRO A 183 12.56 10.39 11.79
CA PRO A 183 11.89 9.46 10.87
C PRO A 183 10.39 9.42 11.10
N ASP A 184 9.65 9.28 9.99
CA ASP A 184 8.23 8.95 10.02
C ASP A 184 8.06 7.47 10.38
N PRO A 185 7.01 7.10 11.12
CA PRO A 185 6.72 5.69 11.42
C PRO A 185 6.62 4.79 10.19
N ALA A 186 6.14 5.30 9.05
CA ALA A 186 6.06 4.56 7.80
C ALA A 186 7.42 4.07 7.30
N LEU A 187 8.49 4.80 7.60
CA LEU A 187 9.85 4.41 7.20
C LEU A 187 10.31 3.11 7.88
N ALA A 188 9.84 2.82 9.10
CA ALA A 188 10.18 1.56 9.78
C ALA A 188 9.65 0.32 9.05
N PHE A 189 8.54 0.46 8.31
CA PHE A 189 7.91 -0.61 7.55
C PHE A 189 8.34 -0.66 6.09
N PHE A 190 9.21 0.25 5.67
CA PHE A 190 9.70 0.26 4.30
C PHE A 190 10.71 -0.87 4.06
N CYS A 191 10.44 -1.73 3.07
CA CYS A 191 11.31 -2.88 2.76
C CYS A 191 12.74 -2.48 2.33
N GLY A 192 12.92 -1.25 1.84
CA GLY A 192 14.22 -0.67 1.49
C GLY A 192 14.88 0.14 2.60
N LEU A 193 14.38 0.06 3.84
CA LEU A 193 15.02 0.71 4.99
C LEU A 193 16.44 0.16 5.21
N ASN A 194 17.42 1.06 5.31
CA ASN A 194 18.73 0.71 5.83
C ASN A 194 18.64 0.57 7.36
N ARG A 195 18.64 -0.67 7.83
CA ARG A 195 18.48 -0.96 9.27
C ARG A 195 19.70 -0.56 10.10
N ASP A 196 20.85 -0.36 9.44
CA ASP A 196 22.08 0.08 10.09
C ASP A 196 22.18 1.61 10.18
N ALA A 197 21.19 2.36 9.67
CA ALA A 197 21.15 3.81 9.76
C ALA A 197 21.08 4.33 11.21
N VAL A 198 20.46 3.54 12.09
CA VAL A 198 20.30 3.78 13.52
C VAL A 198 20.41 2.48 14.32
N PRO A 199 20.79 2.53 15.62
CA PRO A 199 20.79 1.35 16.47
C PRO A 199 19.42 0.65 16.50
N ALA A 200 19.43 -0.68 16.48
CA ALA A 200 18.25 -1.49 16.69
C ALA A 200 18.07 -1.79 18.18
N ALA A 201 16.85 -1.63 18.68
CA ALA A 201 16.44 -2.02 20.02
C ALA A 201 15.47 -3.19 19.89
N GLU A 202 15.93 -4.39 20.22
CA GLU A 202 15.10 -5.61 20.23
C GLU A 202 14.35 -5.69 21.55
N LEU A 203 13.02 -5.76 21.48
CA LEU A 203 12.12 -5.80 22.64
C LEU A 203 11.61 -7.22 22.86
N ASP A 204 11.49 -7.59 24.13
CA ASP A 204 10.73 -8.77 24.55
C ASP A 204 9.22 -8.56 24.36
N GLU A 205 8.42 -9.57 24.70
CA GLU A 205 6.97 -9.56 24.47
C GLU A 205 6.26 -8.50 25.32
N GLU A 206 6.64 -8.35 26.59
CA GLU A 206 6.07 -7.35 27.50
C GLU A 206 6.41 -5.93 27.06
N GLN A 207 7.66 -5.67 26.76
CA GLN A 207 8.15 -4.38 26.27
C GLN A 207 7.51 -4.02 24.93
N THR A 208 7.32 -5.01 24.04
CA THR A 208 6.63 -4.85 22.76
C THR A 208 5.19 -4.38 22.96
N LEU A 209 4.44 -5.01 23.85
CA LEU A 209 3.07 -4.58 24.18
C LEU A 209 3.03 -3.18 24.77
N ARG A 210 3.96 -2.86 25.67
CA ARG A 210 4.09 -1.49 26.21
C ARG A 210 4.39 -0.47 25.12
N PHE A 211 5.30 -0.80 24.17
CA PHE A 211 5.60 0.06 23.03
C PHE A 211 4.36 0.32 22.17
N LEU A 212 3.63 -0.73 21.79
CA LEU A 212 2.44 -0.63 20.93
C LEU A 212 1.27 0.08 21.66
N ARG A 213 1.22 0.02 22.99
CA ARG A 213 0.25 0.75 23.84
C ARG A 213 0.71 2.18 24.16
N ARG A 214 1.93 2.58 23.74
CA ARG A 214 2.57 3.85 24.09
C ARG A 214 2.70 4.06 25.61
N GLN A 215 2.91 3.00 26.34
CA GLN A 215 3.25 3.00 27.75
C GLN A 215 4.76 3.26 27.94
N GLU A 216 5.16 3.55 29.15
CA GLU A 216 6.57 3.76 29.50
C GLU A 216 7.37 2.48 29.33
N ILE A 217 8.59 2.63 28.76
CA ILE A 217 9.53 1.54 28.52
C ILE A 217 10.87 1.94 29.13
N GLY A 218 11.52 1.04 29.85
CA GLY A 218 12.85 1.26 30.40
C GLY A 218 13.90 1.50 29.32
N ALA A 219 14.93 2.26 29.64
CA ALA A 219 15.97 2.67 28.70
C ALA A 219 16.97 1.55 28.33
N GLY A 220 16.94 0.40 29.00
CA GLY A 220 17.95 -0.66 28.85
C GLY A 220 18.25 -1.10 27.43
N PRO A 221 17.24 -1.45 26.60
CA PRO A 221 17.47 -1.93 25.23
C PRO A 221 17.89 -0.82 24.24
N PHE A 222 17.80 0.45 24.60
CA PHE A 222 17.96 1.57 23.67
C PHE A 222 19.34 2.22 23.79
N ALA A 223 20.00 2.48 22.67
CA ALA A 223 21.14 3.39 22.58
C ALA A 223 20.67 4.86 22.65
N GLU A 224 21.59 5.79 22.97
CA GLU A 224 21.27 7.22 22.98
C GLU A 224 20.85 7.70 21.59
N GLY A 225 19.80 8.53 21.50
CA GLY A 225 19.26 9.04 20.26
C GLY A 225 18.14 8.18 19.67
N ILE A 226 17.97 8.21 18.35
CA ILE A 226 16.92 7.47 17.62
C ILE A 226 17.30 6.01 17.48
N ASN A 227 16.36 5.11 17.77
CA ASN A 227 16.50 3.67 17.65
C ASN A 227 15.39 3.10 16.77
N LEU A 228 15.71 2.11 15.95
CA LEU A 228 14.73 1.25 15.30
C LEU A 228 14.23 0.22 16.32
N VAL A 229 12.97 0.28 16.65
CA VAL A 229 12.34 -0.65 17.59
C VAL A 229 11.97 -1.93 16.85
N CYS A 230 12.44 -3.07 17.35
CA CYS A 230 12.20 -4.37 16.76
C CYS A 230 11.61 -5.34 17.78
N ALA A 231 10.87 -6.33 17.28
CA ALA A 231 10.47 -7.51 18.04
C ALA A 231 10.53 -8.75 17.12
N ARG A 232 11.17 -9.81 17.61
CA ARG A 232 11.41 -11.05 16.82
C ARG A 232 12.03 -10.75 15.46
N GLY A 233 12.99 -9.82 15.43
CA GLY A 233 13.68 -9.35 14.23
C GLY A 233 12.86 -8.48 13.27
N ARG A 234 11.62 -8.12 13.59
CA ARG A 234 10.76 -7.29 12.76
C ARG A 234 10.69 -5.86 13.29
N ALA A 235 10.83 -4.88 12.39
CA ALA A 235 10.69 -3.47 12.76
C ALA A 235 9.23 -3.14 13.11
N LEU A 236 9.05 -2.41 14.21
CA LEU A 236 7.75 -1.96 14.72
C LEU A 236 7.59 -0.44 14.65
N GLY A 237 8.68 0.31 14.59
CA GLY A 237 8.65 1.76 14.62
C GLY A 237 9.97 2.34 15.11
N PHE A 238 9.91 3.55 15.61
CA PHE A 238 11.07 4.24 16.17
C PHE A 238 10.81 4.68 17.60
N ALA A 239 11.88 4.80 18.38
CA ALA A 239 11.91 5.45 19.68
C ALA A 239 13.14 6.34 19.80
N LYS A 240 13.09 7.37 20.64
CA LYS A 240 14.23 8.24 20.92
C LYS A 240 14.56 8.18 22.39
N ARG A 241 15.76 7.70 22.73
CA ARG A 241 16.32 7.78 24.07
C ARG A 241 17.01 9.13 24.30
N ILE A 242 16.80 9.72 25.46
CA ILE A 242 17.47 10.91 25.96
C ILE A 242 17.78 10.66 27.44
N GLY A 243 19.03 10.31 27.75
CA GLY A 243 19.42 9.87 29.08
C GLY A 243 18.63 8.63 29.52
N ASN A 244 17.89 8.74 30.63
CA ASN A 244 17.07 7.63 31.15
C ASN A 244 15.63 7.60 30.57
N ARG A 245 15.26 8.58 29.76
CA ARG A 245 13.91 8.66 29.17
C ARG A 245 13.87 8.13 27.75
N VAL A 246 12.86 7.32 27.45
CA VAL A 246 12.57 6.83 26.09
C VAL A 246 11.29 7.47 25.60
N ASN A 247 11.40 8.26 24.54
CA ASN A 247 10.25 8.84 23.84
C ASN A 247 9.76 7.86 22.79
N ASN A 248 8.61 7.29 23.01
CA ASN A 248 7.96 6.39 22.08
C ASN A 248 7.40 7.18 20.89
N MET A 249 7.90 6.89 19.68
CA MET A 249 7.48 7.55 18.43
C MET A 249 6.39 6.78 17.67
N TYR A 250 5.84 5.71 18.26
CA TYR A 250 4.73 4.95 17.64
C TYR A 250 3.47 5.84 17.50
N PRO A 251 2.74 5.78 16.36
CA PRO A 251 1.59 6.66 16.13
C PRO A 251 0.47 6.45 17.15
N ASN A 252 -0.10 7.54 17.65
CA ASN A 252 -1.25 7.47 18.56
C ASN A 252 -2.47 6.79 17.93
N SER A 253 -2.66 7.01 16.62
CA SER A 253 -3.77 6.42 15.86
C SER A 253 -3.69 4.89 15.73
N LEU A 254 -2.51 4.31 15.90
CA LEU A 254 -2.27 2.87 15.76
C LEU A 254 -2.08 2.17 17.13
N ARG A 255 -2.13 2.91 18.24
CA ARG A 255 -1.91 2.32 19.58
C ARG A 255 -2.97 1.28 19.90
N ILE A 256 -2.57 0.21 20.56
CA ILE A 256 -3.48 -0.79 21.11
C ILE A 256 -4.20 -0.19 22.31
N ILE A 257 -5.54 -0.09 22.25
CA ILE A 257 -6.38 0.53 23.30
C ILE A 257 -7.01 -0.54 24.18
N LYS A 258 -7.40 -1.70 23.62
CA LYS A 258 -8.05 -2.79 24.36
C LYS A 258 -7.01 -3.70 25.00
N GLN A 259 -7.33 -4.13 26.23
CA GLN A 259 -6.62 -5.22 26.92
C GLN A 259 -7.00 -6.56 26.35
#